data_0a58229fe9868caef8f6e8c8af6e91a8
#
_entry.id   0a58229fe9868caef8f6e8c8af6e91a8
#
_cell.length_a   1.000
_cell.length_b   1.000
_cell.length_c   1.000
_cell.angle_alpha   90.00
_cell.angle_beta   90.00
_cell.angle_gamma   90.00
#
_symmetry.space_group_name_H-M   'P 1'
#
loop_
_entity.id
_entity.type
_entity.pdbx_description
1 polymer ?
#
loop_
_entity_poly.entity_id
_entity_poly.type
_entity_poly.pdbx_seq_one_letter_code
_entity_poly.pdbx_strand_id
1 'polypeptide(L)'
;MSRSGTNISRMVVKAMGLFSGVQMLSIVCSVIRCKLVAMWIGPIGVGLFALWNSVLEMIGAASNLGIRNSSVRSLAVEQARGDESAISRMAAVVRRWSVWLGLGGALLTVALAPLLSTLTFGDEHHIWGFVLLAVAVLMNSLMNGEHAILQGTSMLRRLASASVAGSVAGLVLSVPMFYFWRVDSVLPSVVVCSVVAALCAYIFRKKGCDKQPMSRAEVVKQGSEFVRLGIYMTIGTVLALIGNYVFMAYLNGAGGTDEVGYYQTGYTLANKYVGLVLTALGMEFFPRLSRVSHSKRGMELFTSQEVNITLFLLTPLVMIMMLLRHVVVSLLYDTAFLVALPCLTWMLVGMVLRATSWCMAFVILVKGDGRTYVVTEALSVTAGLGMNIAAYHYFGLTGLGMSFALWYALYNVIIGVVYFGRYRMRLRGGAIGLAAASVAASVCCAFAVENEAYIAAAVLTAVASVVGLRCLFNLLRGKSAAKT
;
A
#
# COMPACT_ATOMS: atom_id res chain seq x y z
N MET A 1 5.51 11.88 39.70
CA MET A 1 5.67 11.08 38.45
C MET A 1 4.58 11.25 37.39
N SER A 2 3.55 12.09 37.55
CA SER A 2 2.40 12.16 36.60
C SER A 2 2.47 13.22 35.47
N ARG A 3 3.32 14.24 35.60
CA ARG A 3 3.43 15.31 34.57
C ARG A 3 4.28 14.94 33.35
N SER A 4 5.17 13.97 33.45
CA SER A 4 6.02 13.49 32.34
C SER A 4 5.22 12.63 31.35
N GLY A 5 4.32 11.79 31.82
CA GLY A 5 3.51 10.92 30.96
C GLY A 5 2.51 11.66 30.08
N THR A 6 1.90 12.74 30.58
CA THR A 6 0.95 13.58 29.84
C THR A 6 1.63 14.41 28.74
N ASN A 7 2.87 14.84 28.92
CA ASN A 7 3.62 15.56 27.90
C ASN A 7 4.06 14.65 26.75
N ILE A 8 4.46 13.40 27.06
CA ILE A 8 4.85 12.41 26.05
C ILE A 8 3.62 12.02 25.21
N SER A 9 2.46 11.78 25.82
CA SER A 9 1.25 11.44 25.07
C SER A 9 0.76 12.57 24.17
N ARG A 10 0.81 13.84 24.63
CA ARG A 10 0.48 15.01 23.79
C ARG A 10 1.45 15.19 22.63
N MET A 11 2.74 14.96 22.85
CA MET A 11 3.76 15.05 21.79
C MET A 11 3.58 13.95 20.73
N VAL A 12 3.27 12.73 21.17
CA VAL A 12 2.97 11.60 20.28
C VAL A 12 1.69 11.86 19.45
N VAL A 13 0.61 12.31 20.08
CA VAL A 13 -0.64 12.65 19.39
C VAL A 13 -0.43 13.78 18.38
N LYS A 14 0.33 14.82 18.74
CA LYS A 14 0.66 15.93 17.82
C LYS A 14 1.55 15.48 16.66
N ALA A 15 2.49 14.57 16.90
CA ALA A 15 3.33 14.00 15.86
C ALA A 15 2.54 13.08 14.92
N MET A 16 1.63 12.26 15.46
CA MET A 16 0.72 11.41 14.67
C MET A 16 -0.24 12.26 13.83
N GLY A 17 -0.82 13.31 14.39
CA GLY A 17 -1.69 14.25 13.66
C GLY A 17 -0.94 14.96 12.52
N LEU A 18 0.30 15.39 12.76
CA LEU A 18 1.14 16.00 11.72
C LEU A 18 1.44 14.98 10.59
N PHE A 19 1.82 13.75 10.95
CA PHE A 19 2.14 12.71 9.98
C PHE A 19 0.92 12.30 9.14
N SER A 20 -0.25 12.17 9.78
CA SER A 20 -1.51 11.88 9.09
C SER A 20 -1.92 13.01 8.14
N GLY A 21 -1.77 14.28 8.55
CA GLY A 21 -2.06 15.43 7.69
C GLY A 21 -1.15 15.50 6.45
N VAL A 22 0.13 15.18 6.63
CA VAL A 22 1.11 15.10 5.53
C VAL A 22 0.77 13.98 4.56
N GLN A 23 0.43 12.82 5.09
CA GLN A 23 0.02 11.68 4.26
C GLN A 23 -1.24 12.02 3.45
N MET A 24 -2.21 12.69 4.07
CA MET A 24 -3.40 13.20 3.38
C MET A 24 -3.05 14.16 2.23
N LEU A 25 -2.16 15.11 2.45
CA LEU A 25 -1.76 16.05 1.41
C LEU A 25 -1.03 15.37 0.24
N SER A 26 -0.17 14.40 0.52
CA SER A 26 0.49 13.58 -0.51
C SER A 26 -0.53 12.78 -1.34
N ILE A 27 -1.57 12.25 -0.69
CA ILE A 27 -2.69 11.56 -1.37
C ILE A 27 -3.45 12.54 -2.25
N VAL A 28 -3.78 13.74 -1.77
CA VAL A 28 -4.45 14.78 -2.57
C VAL A 28 -3.62 15.14 -3.79
N CYS A 29 -2.31 15.35 -3.66
CA CYS A 29 -1.42 15.60 -4.79
C CYS A 29 -1.43 14.43 -5.80
N SER A 30 -1.47 13.18 -5.31
CA SER A 30 -1.55 12.00 -6.17
C SER A 30 -2.88 11.91 -6.92
N VAL A 31 -4.00 12.24 -6.24
CA VAL A 31 -5.34 12.30 -6.84
C VAL A 31 -5.39 13.35 -7.94
N ILE A 32 -4.93 14.58 -7.66
CA ILE A 32 -4.89 15.66 -8.64
C ILE A 32 -4.06 15.26 -9.87
N ARG A 33 -2.89 14.66 -9.65
CA ARG A 33 -2.04 14.18 -10.75
C ARG A 33 -2.77 13.13 -11.59
N CYS A 34 -3.39 12.15 -10.96
CA CYS A 34 -4.12 11.10 -11.64
C CYS A 34 -5.30 11.66 -12.45
N LYS A 35 -6.04 12.63 -11.88
CA LYS A 35 -7.11 13.35 -12.58
C LYS A 35 -6.60 14.07 -13.82
N LEU A 36 -5.48 14.79 -13.73
CA LEU A 36 -4.91 15.52 -14.85
C LEU A 36 -4.41 14.59 -15.96
N VAL A 37 -3.77 13.48 -15.62
CA VAL A 37 -3.39 12.44 -16.58
C VAL A 37 -4.64 11.86 -17.27
N ALA A 38 -5.69 11.54 -16.49
CA ALA A 38 -6.93 11.01 -17.02
C ALA A 38 -7.64 11.99 -17.98
N MET A 39 -7.68 13.28 -17.64
CA MET A 39 -8.33 14.31 -18.46
C MET A 39 -7.56 14.65 -19.75
N TRP A 40 -6.23 14.73 -19.70
CA TRP A 40 -5.44 15.22 -20.82
C TRP A 40 -4.89 14.11 -21.72
N ILE A 41 -4.67 12.92 -21.15
CA ILE A 41 -4.06 11.79 -21.86
C ILE A 41 -5.05 10.63 -22.01
N GLY A 42 -6.00 10.51 -21.09
CA GLY A 42 -7.01 9.45 -21.11
C GLY A 42 -6.53 8.11 -20.50
N PRO A 43 -7.23 7.02 -20.84
CA PRO A 43 -6.95 5.69 -20.29
C PRO A 43 -5.54 5.19 -20.57
N ILE A 44 -5.01 5.42 -21.78
CA ILE A 44 -3.64 5.08 -22.19
C ILE A 44 -2.62 5.75 -21.24
N GLY A 45 -2.84 7.03 -20.89
CA GLY A 45 -1.94 7.73 -19.97
C GLY A 45 -1.92 7.15 -18.58
N VAL A 46 -3.08 6.77 -18.04
CA VAL A 46 -3.20 6.13 -16.73
C VAL A 46 -2.58 4.72 -16.77
N GLY A 47 -2.77 3.99 -17.87
CA GLY A 47 -2.17 2.68 -18.09
C GLY A 47 -0.65 2.72 -18.15
N LEU A 48 -0.07 3.61 -18.97
CA LEU A 48 1.38 3.83 -19.03
C LEU A 48 1.95 4.23 -17.67
N PHE A 49 1.28 5.16 -16.98
CA PHE A 49 1.69 5.57 -15.64
C PHE A 49 1.71 4.39 -14.65
N ALA A 50 0.71 3.50 -14.74
CA ALA A 50 0.64 2.29 -13.92
C ALA A 50 1.76 1.29 -14.26
N LEU A 51 2.01 1.05 -15.54
CA LEU A 51 3.08 0.15 -16.01
C LEU A 51 4.45 0.62 -15.53
N TRP A 52 4.82 1.89 -15.79
CA TRP A 52 6.12 2.42 -15.37
C TRP A 52 6.29 2.42 -13.85
N ASN A 53 5.23 2.75 -13.09
CA ASN A 53 5.29 2.68 -11.63
C ASN A 53 5.36 1.24 -11.12
N SER A 54 4.71 0.27 -11.75
CA SER A 54 4.79 -1.14 -11.33
C SER A 54 6.22 -1.70 -11.43
N VAL A 55 6.93 -1.35 -12.51
CA VAL A 55 8.36 -1.70 -12.67
C VAL A 55 9.21 -0.98 -11.62
N LEU A 56 8.99 0.33 -11.44
CA LEU A 56 9.73 1.14 -10.46
C LEU A 56 9.54 0.63 -9.03
N GLU A 57 8.33 0.26 -8.64
CA GLU A 57 8.02 -0.31 -7.33
C GLU A 57 8.63 -1.70 -7.17
N MET A 58 8.52 -2.57 -8.18
CA MET A 58 9.08 -3.92 -8.16
C MET A 58 10.60 -3.91 -8.00
N ILE A 59 11.30 -3.21 -8.89
CA ILE A 59 12.78 -3.14 -8.85
C ILE A 59 13.24 -2.38 -7.62
N GLY A 60 12.54 -1.28 -7.26
CA GLY A 60 12.83 -0.52 -6.07
C GLY A 60 12.72 -1.35 -4.79
N ALA A 61 11.70 -2.18 -4.65
CA ALA A 61 11.55 -3.07 -3.50
C ALA A 61 12.59 -4.20 -3.49
N ALA A 62 12.85 -4.80 -4.65
CA ALA A 62 13.84 -5.86 -4.80
C ALA A 62 15.27 -5.36 -4.54
N SER A 63 15.64 -4.16 -5.03
CA SER A 63 16.97 -3.59 -4.84
C SER A 63 17.19 -3.03 -3.44
N ASN A 64 16.19 -2.37 -2.83
CA ASN A 64 16.34 -1.77 -1.51
C ASN A 64 16.37 -2.79 -0.36
N LEU A 65 16.04 -4.07 -0.60
CA LEU A 65 16.16 -5.19 0.35
C LEU A 65 15.64 -4.86 1.77
N GLY A 66 14.62 -4.02 1.86
CA GLY A 66 13.99 -3.62 3.13
C GLY A 66 14.87 -2.78 4.08
N ILE A 67 15.97 -2.20 3.59
CA ILE A 67 16.89 -1.39 4.42
C ILE A 67 16.15 -0.22 5.10
N ARG A 68 15.11 0.32 4.48
CA ARG A 68 14.29 1.37 5.08
C ARG A 68 13.72 0.95 6.43
N ASN A 69 13.04 -0.19 6.49
CA ASN A 69 12.35 -0.64 7.71
C ASN A 69 13.34 -1.08 8.79
N SER A 70 14.40 -1.79 8.41
CA SER A 70 15.42 -2.27 9.34
C SER A 70 16.27 -1.12 9.92
N SER A 71 16.65 -0.14 9.11
CA SER A 71 17.42 1.03 9.57
C SER A 71 16.61 1.97 10.48
N VAL A 72 15.32 2.17 10.19
CA VAL A 72 14.42 2.93 11.09
C VAL A 72 14.41 2.32 12.48
N ARG A 73 14.28 0.99 12.59
CA ARG A 73 14.29 0.29 13.88
C ARG A 73 15.60 0.50 14.63
N SER A 74 16.73 0.30 13.95
CA SER A 74 18.04 0.40 14.58
C SER A 74 18.37 1.85 15.01
N LEU A 75 18.06 2.84 14.15
CA LEU A 75 18.21 4.25 14.48
C LEU A 75 17.33 4.68 15.67
N ALA A 76 16.11 4.14 15.77
CA ALA A 76 15.22 4.43 16.89
C ALA A 76 15.75 3.89 18.22
N VAL A 77 16.44 2.74 18.21
CA VAL A 77 17.09 2.19 19.41
C VAL A 77 18.22 3.11 19.88
N GLU A 78 19.10 3.55 18.97
CA GLU A 78 20.21 4.46 19.34
C GLU A 78 19.70 5.86 19.73
N GLN A 79 18.63 6.33 19.08
CA GLN A 79 17.96 7.57 19.48
C GLN A 79 17.42 7.49 20.92
N ALA A 80 16.87 6.33 21.32
CA ALA A 80 16.39 6.12 22.69
C ALA A 80 17.53 6.07 23.74
N ARG A 81 18.74 5.66 23.32
CA ARG A 81 19.95 5.67 24.15
C ARG A 81 20.59 7.05 24.29
N GLY A 82 20.26 7.98 23.39
CA GLY A 82 20.81 9.35 23.36
C GLY A 82 22.26 9.44 22.85
N ASP A 83 22.76 8.39 22.17
CA ASP A 83 24.12 8.41 21.59
C ASP A 83 24.14 9.06 20.22
N GLU A 84 24.36 10.37 20.17
CA GLU A 84 24.45 11.15 18.92
C GLU A 84 25.61 10.68 18.02
N SER A 85 26.66 10.10 18.56
CA SER A 85 27.78 9.58 17.78
C SER A 85 27.42 8.30 17.06
N ALA A 86 26.71 7.39 17.73
CA ALA A 86 26.19 6.16 17.15
C ALA A 86 25.13 6.46 16.09
N ILE A 87 24.21 7.40 16.37
CA ILE A 87 23.20 7.85 15.39
C ILE A 87 23.88 8.39 14.13
N SER A 88 24.90 9.24 14.28
CA SER A 88 25.60 9.84 13.13
C SER A 88 26.35 8.79 12.30
N ARG A 89 27.02 7.82 12.95
CA ARG A 89 27.66 6.69 12.29
C ARG A 89 26.63 5.85 11.51
N MET A 90 25.54 5.48 12.17
CA MET A 90 24.50 4.65 11.57
C MET A 90 23.82 5.35 10.39
N ALA A 91 23.55 6.67 10.48
CA ALA A 91 23.03 7.47 9.39
C ALA A 91 23.99 7.49 8.17
N ALA A 92 25.30 7.60 8.43
CA ALA A 92 26.31 7.52 7.36
C ALA A 92 26.31 6.13 6.67
N VAL A 93 26.16 5.04 7.44
CA VAL A 93 26.00 3.67 6.88
C VAL A 93 24.76 3.57 6.01
N VAL A 94 23.60 4.02 6.49
CA VAL A 94 22.33 3.99 5.74
C VAL A 94 22.45 4.76 4.42
N ARG A 95 23.08 5.96 4.43
CA ARG A 95 23.30 6.75 3.20
C ARG A 95 24.15 6.00 2.19
N ARG A 96 25.30 5.44 2.62
CA ARG A 96 26.20 4.70 1.72
C ARG A 96 25.51 3.46 1.13
N TRP A 97 24.79 2.72 1.94
CA TRP A 97 24.02 1.56 1.47
C TRP A 97 22.88 1.96 0.53
N SER A 98 22.18 3.06 0.78
CA SER A 98 21.15 3.57 -0.14
C SER A 98 21.72 3.94 -1.50
N VAL A 99 22.95 4.48 -1.54
CA VAL A 99 23.67 4.73 -2.81
C VAL A 99 24.03 3.42 -3.50
N TRP A 100 24.63 2.46 -2.79
CA TRP A 100 25.05 1.18 -3.39
C TRP A 100 23.85 0.37 -3.89
N LEU A 101 22.81 0.26 -3.08
CA LEU A 101 21.59 -0.45 -3.46
C LEU A 101 20.85 0.28 -4.59
N GLY A 102 20.83 1.60 -4.57
CA GLY A 102 20.26 2.40 -5.65
C GLY A 102 21.01 2.25 -6.96
N LEU A 103 22.35 2.27 -6.93
CA LEU A 103 23.19 1.99 -8.11
C LEU A 103 22.99 0.55 -8.58
N GLY A 104 22.97 -0.42 -7.67
CA GLY A 104 22.71 -1.82 -8.00
C GLY A 104 21.35 -2.01 -8.67
N GLY A 105 20.29 -1.36 -8.13
CA GLY A 105 18.95 -1.37 -8.73
C GLY A 105 18.90 -0.68 -10.09
N ALA A 106 19.58 0.46 -10.24
CA ALA A 106 19.69 1.14 -11.54
C ALA A 106 20.41 0.28 -12.58
N LEU A 107 21.54 -0.32 -12.22
CA LEU A 107 22.28 -1.24 -13.09
C LEU A 107 21.44 -2.47 -13.45
N LEU A 108 20.73 -3.04 -12.50
CA LEU A 108 19.80 -4.14 -12.73
C LEU A 108 18.69 -3.73 -13.71
N THR A 109 18.13 -2.53 -13.56
CA THR A 109 17.11 -2.01 -14.48
C THR A 109 17.66 -1.88 -15.89
N VAL A 110 18.86 -1.33 -16.06
CA VAL A 110 19.52 -1.20 -17.38
C VAL A 110 19.84 -2.58 -17.96
N ALA A 111 20.38 -3.50 -17.17
CA ALA A 111 20.70 -4.86 -17.62
C ALA A 111 19.47 -5.66 -18.05
N LEU A 112 18.34 -5.45 -17.33
CA LEU A 112 17.06 -6.11 -17.65
C LEU A 112 16.22 -5.30 -18.66
N ALA A 113 16.66 -4.13 -19.11
CA ALA A 113 15.87 -3.25 -19.98
C ALA A 113 15.33 -3.95 -21.25
N PRO A 114 16.10 -4.77 -22.00
CA PRO A 114 15.56 -5.49 -23.15
C PRO A 114 14.42 -6.46 -22.75
N LEU A 115 14.65 -7.25 -21.67
CA LEU A 115 13.66 -8.19 -21.16
C LEU A 115 12.40 -7.49 -20.65
N LEU A 116 12.57 -6.39 -19.92
CA LEU A 116 11.44 -5.60 -19.41
C LEU A 116 10.66 -4.93 -20.54
N SER A 117 11.34 -4.46 -21.61
CA SER A 117 10.70 -3.87 -22.78
C SER A 117 9.82 -4.91 -23.49
N THR A 118 10.37 -6.07 -23.80
CA THR A 118 9.63 -7.15 -24.46
C THR A 118 8.49 -7.71 -23.60
N LEU A 119 8.70 -7.88 -22.30
CA LEU A 119 7.65 -8.36 -21.39
C LEU A 119 6.53 -7.34 -21.17
N THR A 120 6.85 -6.04 -21.10
CA THR A 120 5.87 -5.00 -20.77
C THR A 120 5.13 -4.51 -22.02
N PHE A 121 5.83 -4.28 -23.12
CA PHE A 121 5.30 -3.63 -24.32
C PHE A 121 5.28 -4.53 -25.55
N GLY A 122 5.90 -5.71 -25.49
CA GLY A 122 5.97 -6.66 -26.61
C GLY A 122 7.02 -6.29 -27.67
N ASP A 123 7.76 -5.21 -27.48
CA ASP A 123 8.77 -4.70 -28.43
C ASP A 123 10.05 -4.23 -27.71
N GLU A 124 11.08 -3.90 -28.50
CA GLU A 124 12.36 -3.37 -28.02
C GLU A 124 12.46 -1.83 -28.09
N HIS A 125 11.44 -1.15 -28.58
CA HIS A 125 11.48 0.31 -28.76
C HIS A 125 11.53 1.07 -27.43
N HIS A 126 11.09 0.45 -26.35
CA HIS A 126 11.01 1.07 -25.01
C HIS A 126 12.26 0.87 -24.14
N ILE A 127 13.36 0.25 -24.67
CA ILE A 127 14.61 0.03 -23.92
C ILE A 127 15.16 1.33 -23.32
N TRP A 128 15.21 2.41 -24.10
CA TRP A 128 15.65 3.71 -23.61
C TRP A 128 14.77 4.27 -22.49
N GLY A 129 13.48 3.92 -22.51
CA GLY A 129 12.57 4.24 -21.41
C GLY A 129 12.98 3.59 -20.09
N PHE A 130 13.39 2.33 -20.12
CA PHE A 130 13.90 1.64 -18.92
C PHE A 130 15.25 2.16 -18.46
N VAL A 131 16.12 2.58 -19.38
CA VAL A 131 17.37 3.28 -19.03
C VAL A 131 17.08 4.59 -18.30
N LEU A 132 16.10 5.36 -18.77
CA LEU A 132 15.66 6.57 -18.09
C LEU A 132 14.99 6.25 -16.72
N LEU A 133 14.21 5.17 -16.65
CA LEU A 133 13.59 4.71 -15.39
C LEU A 133 14.63 4.30 -14.33
N ALA A 134 15.81 3.83 -14.74
CA ALA A 134 16.91 3.50 -13.82
C ALA A 134 17.33 4.70 -12.96
N VAL A 135 17.23 5.93 -13.49
CA VAL A 135 17.46 7.17 -12.73
C VAL A 135 16.42 7.30 -11.61
N ALA A 136 15.15 7.01 -11.90
CA ALA A 136 14.09 7.06 -10.88
C ALA A 136 14.30 6.00 -9.79
N VAL A 137 14.77 4.80 -10.13
CA VAL A 137 15.12 3.74 -9.16
C VAL A 137 16.21 4.23 -8.20
N LEU A 138 17.29 4.81 -8.75
CA LEU A 138 18.37 5.39 -7.94
C LEU A 138 17.86 6.49 -7.01
N MET A 139 17.12 7.45 -7.55
CA MET A 139 16.60 8.60 -6.79
C MET A 139 15.64 8.16 -5.68
N ASN A 140 14.77 7.19 -5.95
CA ASN A 140 13.88 6.63 -4.93
C ASN A 140 14.65 5.89 -3.82
N SER A 141 15.75 5.21 -4.13
CA SER A 141 16.60 4.59 -3.11
C SER A 141 17.23 5.63 -2.19
N LEU A 142 17.77 6.71 -2.77
CA LEU A 142 18.35 7.83 -1.99
C LEU A 142 17.30 8.51 -1.10
N MET A 143 16.13 8.81 -1.66
CA MET A 143 15.00 9.38 -0.91
C MET A 143 14.59 8.47 0.26
N ASN A 144 14.46 7.17 0.03
CA ASN A 144 14.08 6.21 1.06
C ASN A 144 15.11 6.14 2.20
N GLY A 145 16.40 6.25 1.90
CA GLY A 145 17.48 6.32 2.90
C GLY A 145 17.36 7.54 3.80
N GLU A 146 17.18 8.76 3.23
CA GLU A 146 17.00 9.98 4.00
C GLU A 146 15.70 9.96 4.83
N HIS A 147 14.60 9.45 4.26
CA HIS A 147 13.34 9.26 4.98
C HIS A 147 13.49 8.29 6.16
N ALA A 148 14.25 7.21 6.00
CA ALA A 148 14.54 6.28 7.09
C ALA A 148 15.31 6.94 8.23
N ILE A 149 16.31 7.77 7.90
CA ILE A 149 17.08 8.50 8.90
C ILE A 149 16.20 9.50 9.65
N LEU A 150 15.39 10.29 8.94
CA LEU A 150 14.48 11.26 9.56
C LEU A 150 13.41 10.58 10.42
N GLN A 151 12.91 9.44 10.00
CA GLN A 151 11.92 8.65 10.73
C GLN A 151 12.52 8.00 11.98
N GLY A 152 13.68 7.34 11.85
CA GLY A 152 14.37 6.66 12.94
C GLY A 152 14.90 7.61 14.02
N THR A 153 15.31 8.83 13.62
CA THR A 153 15.73 9.89 14.56
C THR A 153 14.56 10.75 15.06
N SER A 154 13.31 10.33 14.84
CA SER A 154 12.09 11.05 15.29
C SER A 154 11.98 12.49 14.78
N MET A 155 12.68 12.86 13.70
CA MET A 155 12.58 14.18 13.05
C MET A 155 11.35 14.28 12.15
N LEU A 156 10.17 13.94 12.69
CA LEU A 156 8.92 13.78 11.92
C LEU A 156 8.49 15.07 11.18
N ARG A 157 8.79 16.27 11.72
CA ARG A 157 8.50 17.53 11.03
C ARG A 157 9.31 17.67 9.74
N ARG A 158 10.61 17.32 9.76
CA ARG A 158 11.46 17.38 8.56
C ARG A 158 11.05 16.34 7.54
N LEU A 159 10.74 15.13 7.99
CA LEU A 159 10.19 14.07 7.14
C LEU A 159 8.88 14.53 6.45
N ALA A 160 8.00 15.15 7.24
CA ALA A 160 6.76 15.74 6.78
C ALA A 160 7.00 16.79 5.70
N SER A 161 7.87 17.78 6.00
CA SER A 161 8.20 18.85 5.04
C SER A 161 8.85 18.32 3.78
N ALA A 162 9.74 17.33 3.86
CA ALA A 162 10.36 16.70 2.70
C ALA A 162 9.32 16.00 1.81
N SER A 163 8.42 15.22 2.43
CA SER A 163 7.36 14.49 1.70
C SER A 163 6.37 15.44 1.01
N VAL A 164 5.90 16.48 1.74
CA VAL A 164 4.98 17.48 1.18
C VAL A 164 5.65 18.27 0.06
N ALA A 165 6.85 18.81 0.31
CA ALA A 165 7.58 19.59 -0.69
C ALA A 165 7.84 18.75 -1.95
N GLY A 166 8.25 17.49 -1.79
CA GLY A 166 8.45 16.57 -2.91
C GLY A 166 7.16 16.28 -3.70
N SER A 167 6.04 16.04 -2.99
CA SER A 167 4.74 15.77 -3.64
C SER A 167 4.22 17.00 -4.39
N VAL A 168 4.27 18.19 -3.77
CA VAL A 168 3.78 19.43 -4.38
C VAL A 168 4.68 19.85 -5.53
N ALA A 169 6.00 19.89 -5.35
CA ALA A 169 6.93 20.26 -6.41
C ALA A 169 6.88 19.25 -7.58
N GLY A 170 6.77 17.94 -7.29
CA GLY A 170 6.56 16.93 -8.31
C GLY A 170 5.25 17.12 -9.08
N LEU A 171 4.16 17.52 -8.41
CA LEU A 171 2.90 17.84 -9.08
C LEU A 171 3.06 19.08 -9.97
N VAL A 172 3.58 20.18 -9.42
CA VAL A 172 3.76 21.45 -10.16
C VAL A 172 4.61 21.26 -11.42
N LEU A 173 5.67 20.45 -11.36
CA LEU A 173 6.53 20.20 -12.53
C LEU A 173 5.92 19.20 -13.52
N SER A 174 5.13 18.23 -13.05
CA SER A 174 4.50 17.27 -13.97
C SER A 174 3.30 17.83 -14.73
N VAL A 175 2.58 18.82 -14.16
CA VAL A 175 1.40 19.43 -14.80
C VAL A 175 1.69 20.02 -16.17
N PRO A 176 2.70 20.91 -16.36
CA PRO A 176 3.05 21.41 -17.69
C PRO A 176 3.47 20.30 -18.65
N MET A 177 4.17 19.29 -18.15
CA MET A 177 4.62 18.17 -18.98
C MET A 177 3.42 17.42 -19.58
N PHE A 178 2.39 17.10 -18.76
CA PHE A 178 1.18 16.43 -19.25
C PHE A 178 0.39 17.29 -20.25
N TYR A 179 0.39 18.60 -20.08
CA TYR A 179 -0.31 19.51 -20.98
C TYR A 179 0.37 19.60 -22.34
N PHE A 180 1.71 19.79 -22.38
CA PHE A 180 2.44 20.05 -23.62
C PHE A 180 2.83 18.77 -24.38
N TRP A 181 3.31 17.72 -23.67
CA TRP A 181 3.85 16.51 -24.31
C TRP A 181 2.93 15.29 -24.20
N ARG A 182 1.79 15.43 -23.54
CA ARG A 182 0.76 14.38 -23.43
C ARG A 182 1.36 12.99 -23.10
N VAL A 183 1.18 11.99 -23.98
CA VAL A 183 1.62 10.60 -23.79
C VAL A 183 3.11 10.48 -23.53
N ASP A 184 3.93 11.22 -24.30
CA ASP A 184 5.39 11.16 -24.19
C ASP A 184 5.93 11.72 -22.87
N SER A 185 5.11 12.47 -22.15
CA SER A 185 5.47 13.03 -20.84
C SER A 185 5.33 12.05 -19.68
N VAL A 186 4.63 10.93 -19.86
CA VAL A 186 4.29 10.03 -18.76
C VAL A 186 5.54 9.50 -18.06
N LEU A 187 6.47 8.89 -18.82
CA LEU A 187 7.72 8.39 -18.25
C LEU A 187 8.64 9.50 -17.72
N PRO A 188 8.94 10.59 -18.49
CA PRO A 188 9.72 11.70 -17.96
C PRO A 188 9.13 12.31 -16.68
N SER A 189 7.80 12.38 -16.55
CA SER A 189 7.16 12.88 -15.33
C SER A 189 7.41 11.99 -14.10
N VAL A 190 7.43 10.67 -14.27
CA VAL A 190 7.78 9.71 -13.20
C VAL A 190 9.21 9.94 -12.73
N VAL A 191 10.13 10.13 -13.66
CA VAL A 191 11.55 10.39 -13.36
C VAL A 191 11.74 11.73 -12.68
N VAL A 192 11.16 12.81 -13.22
CA VAL A 192 11.22 14.15 -12.62
C VAL A 192 10.65 14.15 -11.20
N CYS A 193 9.51 13.50 -10.97
CA CYS A 193 8.94 13.37 -9.63
C CYS A 193 9.88 12.65 -8.66
N SER A 194 10.54 11.58 -9.10
CA SER A 194 11.51 10.84 -8.29
C SER A 194 12.75 11.68 -7.96
N VAL A 195 13.27 12.42 -8.94
CA VAL A 195 14.41 13.34 -8.76
C VAL A 195 14.05 14.45 -7.76
N VAL A 196 12.91 15.11 -7.95
CA VAL A 196 12.45 16.20 -7.09
C VAL A 196 12.20 15.73 -5.66
N ALA A 197 11.57 14.55 -5.51
CA ALA A 197 11.36 13.96 -4.18
C ALA A 197 12.69 13.65 -3.47
N ALA A 198 13.69 13.12 -4.21
CA ALA A 198 15.04 12.89 -3.67
C ALA A 198 15.75 14.19 -3.30
N LEU A 199 15.64 15.24 -4.13
CA LEU A 199 16.19 16.58 -3.84
C LEU A 199 15.56 17.18 -2.59
N CYS A 200 14.23 17.10 -2.45
CA CYS A 200 13.54 17.56 -1.25
C CYS A 200 14.01 16.77 -0.01
N ALA A 201 14.12 15.45 -0.09
CA ALA A 201 14.64 14.65 1.01
C ALA A 201 16.08 15.06 1.39
N TYR A 202 16.93 15.36 0.40
CA TYR A 202 18.29 15.85 0.60
C TYR A 202 18.33 17.24 1.27
N ILE A 203 17.46 18.18 0.87
CA ILE A 203 17.38 19.53 1.46
C ILE A 203 17.00 19.46 2.95
N PHE A 204 16.02 18.62 3.29
CA PHE A 204 15.51 18.48 4.66
C PHE A 204 16.28 17.46 5.50
N ARG A 205 17.38 16.88 5.01
CA ARG A 205 18.16 15.84 5.68
C ARG A 205 18.71 16.28 7.04
N LYS A 206 19.02 15.31 7.90
CA LYS A 206 19.80 15.56 9.14
C LYS A 206 21.23 15.91 8.76
N LYS A 207 21.64 17.16 8.99
CA LYS A 207 23.01 17.65 8.74
C LYS A 207 23.97 17.14 9.81
N GLY A 208 25.27 17.06 9.49
CA GLY A 208 26.33 16.69 10.43
C GLY A 208 26.68 15.21 10.52
N CYS A 209 25.92 14.33 9.84
CA CYS A 209 26.20 12.89 9.83
C CYS A 209 27.22 12.44 8.76
N ASP A 210 27.63 13.36 7.87
CA ASP A 210 28.46 13.00 6.71
C ASP A 210 29.97 12.89 6.99
N LYS A 211 30.41 13.42 8.13
CA LYS A 211 31.85 13.60 8.46
C LYS A 211 32.49 12.47 9.28
N GLN A 212 31.79 11.36 9.48
CA GLN A 212 32.32 10.23 10.24
C GLN A 212 33.27 9.41 9.38
N PRO A 213 34.58 9.38 9.68
CA PRO A 213 35.53 8.51 9.00
C PRO A 213 35.22 7.07 9.39
N MET A 214 34.69 6.30 8.44
CA MET A 214 34.42 4.87 8.62
C MET A 214 35.13 4.08 7.52
N SER A 215 35.73 2.98 7.91
CA SER A 215 36.29 2.01 6.97
C SER A 215 35.19 1.39 6.11
N ARG A 216 35.51 1.07 4.84
CA ARG A 216 34.59 0.33 3.97
C ARG A 216 34.14 -0.98 4.60
N ALA A 217 35.05 -1.69 5.29
CA ALA A 217 34.74 -2.94 5.97
C ALA A 217 33.70 -2.80 7.08
N GLU A 218 33.77 -1.72 7.87
CA GLU A 218 32.77 -1.43 8.92
C GLU A 218 31.41 -1.10 8.35
N VAL A 219 31.37 -0.31 7.27
CA VAL A 219 30.11 0.01 6.56
C VAL A 219 29.45 -1.25 6.01
N VAL A 220 30.24 -2.15 5.42
CA VAL A 220 29.72 -3.43 4.91
C VAL A 220 29.22 -4.31 6.05
N LYS A 221 29.97 -4.45 7.12
CA LYS A 221 29.60 -5.28 8.29
C LYS A 221 28.30 -4.78 8.94
N GLN A 222 28.19 -3.50 9.26
CA GLN A 222 26.98 -2.94 9.90
C GLN A 222 25.79 -2.95 8.95
N GLY A 223 25.98 -2.64 7.67
CA GLY A 223 24.90 -2.62 6.68
C GLY A 223 24.39 -4.01 6.31
N SER A 224 25.24 -5.05 6.32
CA SER A 224 24.82 -6.42 6.04
C SER A 224 23.81 -6.95 7.08
N GLU A 225 23.92 -6.51 8.34
CA GLU A 225 22.91 -6.81 9.37
C GLU A 225 21.55 -6.20 9.06
N PHE A 226 21.53 -4.95 8.55
CA PHE A 226 20.28 -4.30 8.12
C PHE A 226 19.65 -5.00 6.92
N VAL A 227 20.47 -5.36 5.92
CA VAL A 227 20.01 -6.08 4.72
C VAL A 227 19.43 -7.43 5.09
N ARG A 228 20.13 -8.21 5.91
CA ARG A 228 19.66 -9.52 6.35
C ARG A 228 18.30 -9.44 7.05
N LEU A 229 18.12 -8.48 7.97
CA LEU A 229 16.84 -8.26 8.64
C LEU A 229 15.77 -7.75 7.65
N GLY A 230 16.16 -6.84 6.76
CA GLY A 230 15.30 -6.24 5.77
C GLY A 230 14.72 -7.26 4.77
N ILE A 231 15.51 -8.21 4.31
CA ILE A 231 15.06 -9.28 3.38
C ILE A 231 13.90 -10.06 3.99
N TYR A 232 14.02 -10.50 5.24
CA TYR A 232 12.94 -11.25 5.90
C TYR A 232 11.65 -10.43 6.05
N MET A 233 11.77 -9.11 6.23
CA MET A 233 10.61 -8.22 6.38
C MET A 233 9.92 -7.87 5.06
N THR A 234 10.62 -7.98 3.93
CA THR A 234 10.12 -7.47 2.64
C THR A 234 9.82 -8.54 1.61
N ILE A 235 10.20 -9.79 1.85
CA ILE A 235 10.03 -10.87 0.86
C ILE A 235 8.56 -11.02 0.40
N GLY A 236 7.60 -10.93 1.31
CA GLY A 236 6.17 -10.96 0.97
C GLY A 236 5.74 -9.77 0.10
N THR A 237 6.25 -8.57 0.41
CA THR A 237 5.98 -7.37 -0.39
C THR A 237 6.59 -7.47 -1.79
N VAL A 238 7.82 -7.95 -1.89
CA VAL A 238 8.50 -8.15 -3.19
C VAL A 238 7.75 -9.15 -4.05
N LEU A 239 7.31 -10.28 -3.47
CA LEU A 239 6.49 -11.28 -4.19
C LEU A 239 5.18 -10.67 -4.71
N ALA A 240 4.49 -9.88 -3.88
CA ALA A 240 3.25 -9.22 -4.29
C ALA A 240 3.48 -8.21 -5.43
N LEU A 241 4.60 -7.44 -5.39
CA LEU A 241 4.93 -6.49 -6.44
C LEU A 241 5.35 -7.17 -7.74
N ILE A 242 6.08 -8.29 -7.67
CA ILE A 242 6.39 -9.10 -8.84
C ILE A 242 5.10 -9.64 -9.47
N GLY A 243 4.19 -10.20 -8.67
CA GLY A 243 2.90 -10.68 -9.15
C GLY A 243 2.07 -9.57 -9.81
N ASN A 244 2.04 -8.39 -9.20
CA ASN A 244 1.36 -7.22 -9.76
C ASN A 244 1.98 -6.78 -11.10
N TYR A 245 3.30 -6.70 -11.18
CA TYR A 245 4.00 -6.34 -12.42
C TYR A 245 3.73 -7.36 -13.54
N VAL A 246 3.88 -8.66 -13.25
CA VAL A 246 3.63 -9.73 -14.24
C VAL A 246 2.20 -9.67 -14.75
N PHE A 247 1.23 -9.41 -13.85
CA PHE A 247 -0.16 -9.26 -14.25
C PHE A 247 -0.39 -8.02 -15.12
N MET A 248 0.21 -6.86 -14.76
CA MET A 248 0.11 -5.62 -15.56
C MET A 248 0.72 -5.79 -16.95
N ALA A 249 1.88 -6.45 -17.05
CA ALA A 249 2.52 -6.74 -18.33
C ALA A 249 1.66 -7.69 -19.19
N TYR A 250 1.09 -8.74 -18.58
CA TYR A 250 0.14 -9.62 -19.26
C TYR A 250 -1.09 -8.85 -19.79
N LEU A 251 -1.69 -8.01 -18.94
CA LEU A 251 -2.88 -7.25 -19.30
C LEU A 251 -2.59 -6.27 -20.45
N ASN A 252 -1.42 -5.64 -20.45
CA ASN A 252 -1.00 -4.76 -21.54
C ASN A 252 -0.81 -5.53 -22.85
N GLY A 253 -0.21 -6.72 -22.81
CA GLY A 253 -0.02 -7.56 -23.99
C GLY A 253 -1.32 -8.16 -24.55
N ALA A 254 -2.28 -8.47 -23.67
CA ALA A 254 -3.53 -9.12 -24.06
C ALA A 254 -4.65 -8.13 -24.44
N GLY A 255 -4.72 -6.97 -23.80
CA GLY A 255 -5.83 -6.02 -23.94
C GLY A 255 -5.41 -4.60 -24.34
N GLY A 256 -4.11 -4.31 -24.32
CA GLY A 256 -3.60 -2.97 -24.58
C GLY A 256 -3.51 -2.08 -23.34
N THR A 257 -2.90 -0.92 -23.52
CA THR A 257 -2.57 -0.01 -22.43
C THR A 257 -3.80 0.67 -21.81
N ASP A 258 -4.86 0.84 -22.55
CA ASP A 258 -6.17 1.36 -22.07
C ASP A 258 -6.82 0.40 -21.07
N GLU A 259 -6.79 -0.91 -21.33
CA GLU A 259 -7.29 -1.92 -20.39
C GLU A 259 -6.54 -1.87 -19.06
N VAL A 260 -5.21 -1.68 -19.13
CA VAL A 260 -4.40 -1.44 -17.92
C VAL A 260 -4.87 -0.17 -17.20
N GLY A 261 -5.20 0.89 -17.93
CA GLY A 261 -5.72 2.14 -17.39
C GLY A 261 -7.07 1.97 -16.68
N TYR A 262 -7.99 1.23 -17.31
CA TYR A 262 -9.30 0.92 -16.72
C TYR A 262 -9.17 0.05 -15.46
N TYR A 263 -8.39 -1.02 -15.54
CA TYR A 263 -8.10 -1.86 -14.38
C TYR A 263 -7.47 -1.07 -13.23
N GLN A 264 -6.44 -0.25 -13.54
CA GLN A 264 -5.73 0.55 -12.55
C GLN A 264 -6.65 1.56 -11.86
N THR A 265 -7.64 2.09 -12.58
CA THR A 265 -8.65 2.98 -12.00
C THR A 265 -9.47 2.26 -10.95
N GLY A 266 -10.05 1.10 -11.29
CA GLY A 266 -10.79 0.27 -10.35
C GLY A 266 -9.94 -0.15 -9.14
N TYR A 267 -8.72 -0.63 -9.41
CA TYR A 267 -7.78 -1.06 -8.38
C TYR A 267 -7.36 0.08 -7.44
N THR A 268 -7.11 1.27 -7.96
CA THR A 268 -6.75 2.43 -7.15
C THR A 268 -7.90 2.87 -6.24
N LEU A 269 -9.11 2.93 -6.78
CA LEU A 269 -10.29 3.31 -6.01
C LEU A 269 -10.60 2.28 -4.91
N ALA A 270 -10.59 1.00 -5.23
CA ALA A 270 -10.85 -0.06 -4.26
C ALA A 270 -9.69 -0.23 -3.27
N ASN A 271 -8.47 -0.42 -3.74
CA ASN A 271 -7.35 -0.86 -2.91
C ASN A 271 -6.61 0.29 -2.22
N LYS A 272 -6.39 1.43 -2.90
CA LYS A 272 -5.70 2.57 -2.29
C LYS A 272 -6.65 3.42 -1.45
N TYR A 273 -7.85 3.79 -1.94
CA TYR A 273 -8.71 4.72 -1.20
C TYR A 273 -9.57 4.01 -0.15
N VAL A 274 -10.28 2.95 -0.50
CA VAL A 274 -11.01 2.16 0.50
C VAL A 274 -10.04 1.44 1.45
N GLY A 275 -8.91 0.96 0.94
CA GLY A 275 -7.84 0.33 1.72
C GLY A 275 -7.18 1.23 2.77
N LEU A 276 -7.31 2.56 2.67
CA LEU A 276 -6.85 3.49 3.73
C LEU A 276 -7.49 3.18 5.09
N VAL A 277 -8.73 2.72 5.11
CA VAL A 277 -9.43 2.30 6.34
C VAL A 277 -8.66 1.15 7.00
N LEU A 278 -8.30 0.12 6.22
CA LEU A 278 -7.52 -1.02 6.72
C LEU A 278 -6.15 -0.58 7.24
N THR A 279 -5.49 0.32 6.52
CA THR A 279 -4.19 0.87 6.93
C THR A 279 -4.29 1.63 8.25
N ALA A 280 -5.32 2.47 8.41
CA ALA A 280 -5.55 3.23 9.64
C ALA A 280 -5.84 2.32 10.83
N LEU A 281 -6.69 1.30 10.65
CA LEU A 281 -7.00 0.31 11.67
C LEU A 281 -5.77 -0.53 12.04
N GLY A 282 -4.94 -0.91 11.06
CA GLY A 282 -3.73 -1.70 11.28
C GLY A 282 -2.69 -1.03 12.17
N MET A 283 -2.57 0.29 12.09
CA MET A 283 -1.64 1.05 12.95
C MET A 283 -1.96 0.91 14.44
N GLU A 284 -3.24 0.74 14.80
CA GLU A 284 -3.67 0.52 16.19
C GLU A 284 -3.75 -0.97 16.53
N PHE A 285 -4.24 -1.78 15.61
CA PHE A 285 -4.51 -3.21 15.83
C PHE A 285 -3.23 -4.02 16.09
N PHE A 286 -2.18 -3.85 15.28
CA PHE A 286 -0.95 -4.63 15.41
C PHE A 286 -0.27 -4.48 16.78
N PRO A 287 -0.04 -3.26 17.34
CA PRO A 287 0.52 -3.11 18.68
C PRO A 287 -0.39 -3.67 19.79
N ARG A 288 -1.70 -3.55 19.64
CA ARG A 288 -2.66 -4.10 20.62
C ARG A 288 -2.65 -5.61 20.63
N LEU A 289 -2.66 -6.24 19.45
CA LEU A 289 -2.60 -7.70 19.31
C LEU A 289 -1.26 -8.25 19.84
N SER A 290 -0.16 -7.54 19.60
CA SER A 290 1.18 -7.92 20.08
C SER A 290 1.27 -7.97 21.60
N ARG A 291 0.57 -7.09 22.32
CA ARG A 291 0.54 -7.09 23.81
C ARG A 291 -0.09 -8.35 24.40
N VAL A 292 -1.01 -8.99 23.67
CA VAL A 292 -1.72 -10.18 24.11
C VAL A 292 -1.21 -11.45 23.41
N SER A 293 -0.06 -11.39 22.76
CA SER A 293 0.53 -12.50 21.99
C SER A 293 0.73 -13.79 22.80
N HIS A 294 0.94 -13.67 24.11
CA HIS A 294 1.10 -14.80 25.02
C HIS A 294 -0.23 -15.48 25.39
N SER A 295 -1.38 -14.81 25.18
CA SER A 295 -2.70 -15.33 25.53
C SER A 295 -3.50 -15.69 24.28
N LYS A 296 -3.71 -16.99 24.05
CA LYS A 296 -4.56 -17.46 22.95
C LYS A 296 -5.95 -16.83 23.00
N ARG A 297 -6.60 -16.83 24.20
CA ARG A 297 -7.93 -16.26 24.40
C ARG A 297 -7.94 -14.74 24.14
N GLY A 298 -6.87 -14.03 24.55
CA GLY A 298 -6.70 -12.61 24.28
C GLY A 298 -6.61 -12.34 22.79
N MET A 299 -5.78 -13.06 22.05
CA MET A 299 -5.67 -12.92 20.59
C MET A 299 -6.98 -13.22 19.88
N GLU A 300 -7.72 -14.29 20.27
CA GLU A 300 -9.04 -14.62 19.72
C GLU A 300 -10.06 -13.48 19.92
N LEU A 301 -10.11 -12.89 21.11
CA LEU A 301 -11.03 -11.79 21.44
C LEU A 301 -10.69 -10.54 20.66
N PHE A 302 -9.40 -10.11 20.66
CA PHE A 302 -8.98 -8.91 19.96
C PHE A 302 -9.14 -9.05 18.44
N THR A 303 -8.78 -10.20 17.86
CA THR A 303 -8.98 -10.44 16.41
C THR A 303 -10.46 -10.41 16.05
N SER A 304 -11.33 -11.03 16.85
CA SER A 304 -12.78 -11.04 16.60
C SER A 304 -13.39 -9.64 16.72
N GLN A 305 -12.95 -8.85 17.70
CA GLN A 305 -13.38 -7.46 17.85
C GLN A 305 -12.93 -6.61 16.65
N GLU A 306 -11.70 -6.80 16.18
CA GLU A 306 -11.18 -6.06 15.03
C GLU A 306 -11.91 -6.42 13.75
N VAL A 307 -12.20 -7.70 13.50
CA VAL A 307 -13.06 -8.14 12.39
C VAL A 307 -14.40 -7.42 12.43
N ASN A 308 -15.06 -7.38 13.59
CA ASN A 308 -16.35 -6.72 13.73
C ASN A 308 -16.26 -5.20 13.46
N ILE A 309 -15.27 -4.51 14.05
CA ILE A 309 -15.07 -3.07 13.86
C ILE A 309 -14.78 -2.77 12.39
N THR A 310 -13.89 -3.54 11.77
CA THR A 310 -13.52 -3.36 10.37
C THR A 310 -14.71 -3.56 9.45
N LEU A 311 -15.53 -4.60 9.65
CA LEU A 311 -16.70 -4.86 8.83
C LEU A 311 -17.80 -3.80 9.03
N PHE A 312 -18.04 -3.34 10.27
CA PHE A 312 -19.03 -2.27 10.52
C PHE A 312 -18.64 -0.94 9.87
N LEU A 313 -17.36 -0.66 9.69
CA LEU A 313 -16.87 0.54 8.99
C LEU A 313 -16.82 0.33 7.48
N LEU A 314 -16.24 -0.78 7.04
CA LEU A 314 -15.91 -1.00 5.63
C LEU A 314 -17.13 -1.36 4.79
N THR A 315 -18.06 -2.17 5.32
CA THR A 315 -19.24 -2.60 4.55
C THR A 315 -20.11 -1.41 4.10
N PRO A 316 -20.53 -0.50 4.99
CA PRO A 316 -21.27 0.69 4.55
C PRO A 316 -20.47 1.56 3.57
N LEU A 317 -19.19 1.77 3.83
CA LEU A 317 -18.32 2.58 2.97
C LEU A 317 -18.25 2.01 1.55
N VAL A 318 -18.05 0.69 1.42
CA VAL A 318 -18.02 -0.02 0.15
C VAL A 318 -19.36 0.11 -0.59
N MET A 319 -20.48 -0.07 0.11
CA MET A 319 -21.81 0.02 -0.51
C MET A 319 -22.13 1.46 -0.93
N ILE A 320 -21.77 2.48 -0.15
CA ILE A 320 -21.88 3.89 -0.54
C ILE A 320 -21.04 4.16 -1.79
N MET A 321 -19.83 3.61 -1.85
CA MET A 321 -18.95 3.79 -3.01
C MET A 321 -19.51 3.10 -4.26
N MET A 322 -20.17 1.94 -4.12
CA MET A 322 -20.89 1.28 -5.22
C MET A 322 -22.03 2.15 -5.75
N LEU A 323 -22.83 2.76 -4.88
CA LEU A 323 -23.91 3.67 -5.27
C LEU A 323 -23.38 4.92 -5.97
N LEU A 324 -22.28 5.48 -5.48
CA LEU A 324 -21.69 6.71 -5.99
C LEU A 324 -20.64 6.47 -7.07
N ARG A 325 -20.47 5.21 -7.56
CA ARG A 325 -19.39 4.81 -8.47
C ARG A 325 -19.29 5.71 -9.70
N HIS A 326 -20.41 6.08 -10.34
CA HIS A 326 -20.46 6.98 -11.48
C HIS A 326 -19.90 8.37 -11.15
N VAL A 327 -20.36 8.94 -10.04
CA VAL A 327 -19.92 10.27 -9.58
C VAL A 327 -18.44 10.24 -9.22
N VAL A 328 -18.01 9.21 -8.48
CA VAL A 328 -16.62 9.08 -8.03
C VAL A 328 -15.67 8.93 -9.21
N VAL A 329 -15.99 8.07 -10.18
CA VAL A 329 -15.13 7.86 -11.36
C VAL A 329 -15.10 9.12 -12.23
N SER A 330 -16.23 9.75 -12.53
CA SER A 330 -16.27 10.98 -13.34
C SER A 330 -15.57 12.15 -12.65
N LEU A 331 -15.68 12.25 -11.31
CA LEU A 331 -15.04 13.32 -10.53
C LEU A 331 -13.53 13.14 -10.45
N LEU A 332 -13.05 11.92 -10.20
CA LEU A 332 -11.62 11.64 -9.94
C LEU A 332 -10.83 11.31 -11.21
N TYR A 333 -11.49 10.87 -12.26
CA TYR A 333 -10.89 10.54 -13.57
C TYR A 333 -11.59 11.31 -14.68
N ASP A 334 -12.29 10.61 -15.56
CA ASP A 334 -13.09 11.17 -16.65
C ASP A 334 -14.19 10.18 -17.06
N THR A 335 -15.15 10.65 -17.87
CA THR A 335 -16.25 9.81 -18.39
C THR A 335 -15.76 8.62 -19.21
N ALA A 336 -14.62 8.73 -19.88
CA ALA A 336 -13.98 7.61 -20.59
C ALA A 336 -13.69 6.39 -19.70
N PHE A 337 -13.55 6.59 -18.37
CA PHE A 337 -13.27 5.52 -17.41
C PHE A 337 -14.52 4.82 -16.86
N LEU A 338 -15.71 5.20 -17.29
CA LEU A 338 -16.97 4.54 -16.87
C LEU A 338 -17.01 3.05 -17.28
N VAL A 339 -16.24 2.66 -18.29
CA VAL A 339 -16.02 1.26 -18.67
C VAL A 339 -15.49 0.41 -17.51
N ALA A 340 -14.74 1.02 -16.57
CA ALA A 340 -14.19 0.32 -15.41
C ALA A 340 -15.20 0.09 -14.27
N LEU A 341 -16.44 0.59 -14.35
CA LEU A 341 -17.43 0.50 -13.28
C LEU A 341 -17.78 -0.92 -12.85
N PRO A 342 -18.04 -1.89 -13.76
CA PRO A 342 -18.32 -3.26 -13.33
C PRO A 342 -17.13 -3.91 -12.63
N CYS A 343 -15.91 -3.66 -13.13
CA CYS A 343 -14.67 -4.11 -12.49
C CYS A 343 -14.55 -3.55 -11.08
N LEU A 344 -14.74 -2.23 -10.90
CA LEU A 344 -14.73 -1.56 -9.60
C LEU A 344 -15.76 -2.14 -8.64
N THR A 345 -16.98 -2.39 -9.09
CA THR A 345 -18.06 -2.93 -8.25
C THR A 345 -17.67 -4.27 -7.63
N TRP A 346 -17.16 -5.18 -8.41
CA TRP A 346 -16.72 -6.50 -7.92
C TRP A 346 -15.44 -6.42 -7.08
N MET A 347 -14.52 -5.52 -7.40
CA MET A 347 -13.35 -5.25 -6.54
C MET A 347 -13.78 -4.76 -5.15
N LEU A 348 -14.82 -3.93 -5.06
CA LEU A 348 -15.34 -3.45 -3.79
C LEU A 348 -15.94 -4.60 -2.95
N VAL A 349 -16.61 -5.59 -3.55
CA VAL A 349 -16.99 -6.83 -2.85
C VAL A 349 -15.76 -7.54 -2.29
N GLY A 350 -14.70 -7.65 -3.10
CA GLY A 350 -13.42 -8.25 -2.69
C GLY A 350 -12.80 -7.55 -1.48
N MET A 351 -12.99 -6.23 -1.33
CA MET A 351 -12.48 -5.49 -0.17
C MET A 351 -13.14 -5.90 1.15
N VAL A 352 -14.42 -6.26 1.12
CA VAL A 352 -15.12 -6.79 2.31
C VAL A 352 -14.58 -8.17 2.69
N LEU A 353 -14.33 -9.04 1.71
CA LEU A 353 -13.67 -10.33 1.91
C LEU A 353 -12.25 -10.15 2.47
N ARG A 354 -11.50 -9.21 1.92
CA ARG A 354 -10.14 -8.87 2.39
C ARG A 354 -10.11 -8.46 3.86
N ALA A 355 -11.10 -7.74 4.34
CA ALA A 355 -11.14 -7.26 5.73
C ALA A 355 -10.98 -8.40 6.76
N THR A 356 -11.66 -9.53 6.53
CA THR A 356 -11.62 -10.67 7.46
C THR A 356 -10.27 -11.39 7.41
N SER A 357 -9.77 -11.72 6.21
CA SER A 357 -8.46 -12.37 6.05
C SER A 357 -7.32 -11.51 6.57
N TRP A 358 -7.40 -10.21 6.36
CA TRP A 358 -6.40 -9.24 6.83
C TRP A 358 -6.28 -9.25 8.36
N CYS A 359 -7.40 -9.20 9.10
CA CYS A 359 -7.38 -9.29 10.56
C CYS A 359 -6.76 -10.61 11.06
N MET A 360 -7.10 -11.75 10.42
CA MET A 360 -6.55 -13.06 10.79
C MET A 360 -5.06 -13.18 10.43
N ALA A 361 -4.62 -12.61 9.31
CA ALA A 361 -3.22 -12.66 8.87
C ALA A 361 -2.27 -11.94 9.83
N PHE A 362 -2.71 -10.88 10.53
CA PHE A 362 -1.90 -10.23 11.56
C PHE A 362 -1.47 -11.16 12.69
N VAL A 363 -2.25 -12.19 12.98
CA VAL A 363 -1.90 -13.19 14.00
C VAL A 363 -0.62 -13.95 13.61
N ILE A 364 -0.41 -14.22 12.32
CA ILE A 364 0.81 -14.89 11.81
C ILE A 364 2.03 -13.99 12.09
N LEU A 365 1.90 -12.69 11.79
CA LEU A 365 2.95 -11.71 12.02
C LEU A 365 3.27 -11.52 13.51
N VAL A 366 2.25 -11.44 14.37
CA VAL A 366 2.41 -11.30 15.83
C VAL A 366 3.05 -12.53 16.44
N LYS A 367 2.77 -13.73 15.92
CA LYS A 367 3.43 -14.97 16.34
C LYS A 367 4.86 -15.11 15.85
N GLY A 368 5.31 -14.22 14.94
CA GLY A 368 6.65 -14.29 14.36
C GLY A 368 6.87 -15.49 13.43
N ASP A 369 5.79 -16.13 12.94
CA ASP A 369 5.87 -17.30 12.05
C ASP A 369 6.12 -16.84 10.60
N GLY A 370 7.33 -16.33 10.35
CA GLY A 370 7.73 -15.79 9.05
C GLY A 370 7.65 -16.83 7.93
N ARG A 371 7.91 -18.12 8.22
CA ARG A 371 7.80 -19.18 7.21
C ARG A 371 6.37 -19.36 6.72
N THR A 372 5.42 -19.46 7.65
CA THR A 372 4.00 -19.55 7.30
C THR A 372 3.53 -18.31 6.56
N TYR A 373 3.97 -17.11 6.98
CA TYR A 373 3.67 -15.86 6.29
C TYR A 373 4.12 -15.89 4.82
N VAL A 374 5.39 -16.22 4.56
CA VAL A 374 5.92 -16.26 3.18
C VAL A 374 5.20 -17.30 2.32
N VAL A 375 4.91 -18.49 2.87
CA VAL A 375 4.18 -19.54 2.13
C VAL A 375 2.75 -19.11 1.81
N THR A 376 2.02 -18.52 2.75
CA THR A 376 0.65 -18.06 2.51
C THR A 376 0.60 -16.91 1.51
N GLU A 377 1.55 -15.97 1.55
CA GLU A 377 1.65 -14.88 0.58
C GLU A 377 2.02 -15.40 -0.81
N ALA A 378 3.02 -16.29 -0.92
CA ALA A 378 3.42 -16.88 -2.20
C ALA A 378 2.26 -17.65 -2.85
N LEU A 379 1.55 -18.47 -2.07
CA LEU A 379 0.37 -19.21 -2.56
C LEU A 379 -0.74 -18.27 -3.00
N SER A 380 -0.99 -17.21 -2.22
CA SER A 380 -2.00 -16.20 -2.53
C SER A 380 -1.67 -15.44 -3.83
N VAL A 381 -0.43 -14.96 -3.97
CA VAL A 381 0.00 -14.21 -5.17
C VAL A 381 -0.07 -15.09 -6.42
N THR A 382 0.40 -16.34 -6.34
CA THR A 382 0.37 -17.27 -7.48
C THR A 382 -1.07 -17.60 -7.88
N ALA A 383 -1.92 -17.90 -6.92
CA ALA A 383 -3.33 -18.17 -7.17
C ALA A 383 -4.05 -16.94 -7.74
N GLY A 384 -3.81 -15.75 -7.15
CA GLY A 384 -4.39 -14.50 -7.61
C GLY A 384 -3.98 -14.16 -9.05
N LEU A 385 -2.70 -14.37 -9.40
CA LEU A 385 -2.21 -14.17 -10.76
C LEU A 385 -2.93 -15.11 -11.75
N GLY A 386 -3.01 -16.40 -11.44
CA GLY A 386 -3.70 -17.37 -12.28
C GLY A 386 -5.19 -17.06 -12.44
N MET A 387 -5.87 -16.67 -11.34
CA MET A 387 -7.28 -16.27 -11.37
C MET A 387 -7.51 -15.01 -12.22
N ASN A 388 -6.65 -13.99 -12.09
CA ASN A 388 -6.73 -12.75 -12.87
C ASN A 388 -6.56 -13.03 -14.37
N ILE A 389 -5.55 -13.83 -14.75
CA ILE A 389 -5.30 -14.22 -16.14
C ILE A 389 -6.51 -14.97 -16.72
N ALA A 390 -6.99 -16.00 -16.01
CA ALA A 390 -8.14 -16.78 -16.46
C ALA A 390 -9.41 -15.91 -16.56
N ALA A 391 -9.68 -15.10 -15.53
CA ALA A 391 -10.88 -14.26 -15.51
C ALA A 391 -10.87 -13.19 -16.60
N TYR A 392 -9.72 -12.59 -16.90
CA TYR A 392 -9.59 -11.66 -18.00
C TYR A 392 -9.83 -12.33 -19.35
N HIS A 393 -9.26 -13.54 -19.55
CA HIS A 393 -9.43 -14.29 -20.79
C HIS A 393 -10.90 -14.64 -21.10
N TYR A 394 -11.69 -15.02 -20.07
CA TYR A 394 -13.08 -15.44 -20.27
C TYR A 394 -14.11 -14.32 -20.13
N PHE A 395 -13.86 -13.32 -19.29
CA PHE A 395 -14.85 -12.31 -18.90
C PHE A 395 -14.35 -10.88 -19.08
N GLY A 396 -13.16 -10.67 -19.65
CA GLY A 396 -12.58 -9.35 -19.88
C GLY A 396 -12.38 -8.55 -18.59
N LEU A 397 -12.56 -7.23 -18.69
CA LEU A 397 -12.35 -6.29 -17.58
C LEU A 397 -13.26 -6.58 -16.36
N THR A 398 -14.53 -6.94 -16.59
CA THR A 398 -15.45 -7.29 -15.50
C THR A 398 -14.96 -8.53 -14.74
N GLY A 399 -14.39 -9.50 -15.45
CA GLY A 399 -13.77 -10.69 -14.86
C GLY A 399 -12.68 -10.37 -13.86
N LEU A 400 -11.90 -9.31 -14.09
CA LEU A 400 -10.85 -8.87 -13.15
C LEU A 400 -11.40 -8.42 -11.81
N GLY A 401 -12.55 -7.75 -11.81
CA GLY A 401 -13.25 -7.42 -10.57
C GLY A 401 -13.72 -8.67 -9.83
N MET A 402 -14.34 -9.61 -10.56
CA MET A 402 -14.79 -10.88 -9.99
C MET A 402 -13.63 -11.73 -9.48
N SER A 403 -12.52 -11.81 -10.22
CA SER A 403 -11.31 -12.53 -9.77
C SER A 403 -10.72 -11.95 -8.50
N PHE A 404 -10.74 -10.64 -8.33
CA PHE A 404 -10.30 -9.98 -7.11
C PHE A 404 -11.14 -10.41 -5.90
N ALA A 405 -12.46 -10.51 -6.05
CA ALA A 405 -13.33 -11.03 -5.00
C ALA A 405 -13.08 -12.52 -4.70
N LEU A 406 -12.96 -13.35 -5.74
CA LEU A 406 -12.64 -14.77 -5.60
C LEU A 406 -11.25 -15.02 -5.02
N TRP A 407 -10.25 -14.20 -5.38
CA TRP A 407 -8.92 -14.25 -4.81
C TRP A 407 -8.96 -14.02 -3.30
N TYR A 408 -9.66 -12.98 -2.84
CA TYR A 408 -9.79 -12.76 -1.39
C TYR A 408 -10.69 -13.78 -0.69
N ALA A 409 -11.65 -14.40 -1.38
CA ALA A 409 -12.36 -15.56 -0.85
C ALA A 409 -11.41 -16.75 -0.64
N LEU A 410 -10.57 -17.06 -1.62
CA LEU A 410 -9.55 -18.11 -1.51
C LEU A 410 -8.51 -17.75 -0.41
N TYR A 411 -8.10 -16.49 -0.33
CA TYR A 411 -7.18 -16.03 0.71
C TYR A 411 -7.78 -16.20 2.12
N ASN A 412 -9.09 -15.98 2.29
CA ASN A 412 -9.77 -16.29 3.55
C ASN A 412 -9.70 -17.79 3.88
N VAL A 413 -9.80 -18.68 2.90
CA VAL A 413 -9.63 -20.13 3.11
C VAL A 413 -8.19 -20.43 3.51
N ILE A 414 -7.18 -19.92 2.80
CA ILE A 414 -5.77 -20.14 3.08
C ILE A 414 -5.42 -19.69 4.50
N ILE A 415 -5.77 -18.46 4.86
CA ILE A 415 -5.52 -17.90 6.19
C ILE A 415 -6.39 -18.62 7.25
N GLY A 416 -7.62 -18.99 6.91
CA GLY A 416 -8.50 -19.76 7.76
C GLY A 416 -7.91 -21.11 8.15
N VAL A 417 -7.32 -21.86 7.22
CA VAL A 417 -6.63 -23.12 7.49
C VAL A 417 -5.50 -22.92 8.49
N VAL A 418 -4.74 -21.84 8.38
CA VAL A 418 -3.68 -21.51 9.34
C VAL A 418 -4.27 -21.10 10.69
N TYR A 419 -5.25 -20.21 10.69
CA TYR A 419 -5.84 -19.65 11.91
C TYR A 419 -6.60 -20.69 12.71
N PHE A 420 -7.51 -21.43 12.09
CA PHE A 420 -8.36 -22.43 12.73
C PHE A 420 -7.66 -23.78 12.89
N GLY A 421 -6.91 -24.23 11.88
CA GLY A 421 -6.24 -25.52 11.85
C GLY A 421 -4.92 -25.53 12.62
N ARG A 422 -3.91 -24.75 12.11
CA ARG A 422 -2.56 -24.75 12.69
C ARG A 422 -2.49 -24.10 14.06
N TYR A 423 -3.11 -22.91 14.24
CA TYR A 423 -3.10 -22.20 15.54
C TYR A 423 -4.25 -22.60 16.43
N ARG A 424 -5.22 -23.37 15.92
CA ARG A 424 -6.42 -23.84 16.64
C ARG A 424 -7.16 -22.68 17.33
N MET A 425 -7.18 -21.50 16.72
CA MET A 425 -7.87 -20.31 17.21
C MET A 425 -9.32 -20.30 16.75
N ARG A 426 -10.17 -19.49 17.41
CA ARG A 426 -11.58 -19.33 17.06
C ARG A 426 -11.94 -17.86 16.93
N LEU A 427 -12.75 -17.53 15.95
CA LEU A 427 -13.43 -16.24 15.91
C LEU A 427 -14.65 -16.29 16.81
N ARG A 428 -14.75 -15.32 17.72
CA ARG A 428 -15.79 -15.25 18.77
C ARG A 428 -16.81 -14.16 18.45
N GLY A 429 -17.93 -14.14 19.20
CA GLY A 429 -18.89 -13.05 19.18
C GLY A 429 -19.61 -12.85 17.84
N GLY A 430 -19.88 -13.94 17.12
CA GLY A 430 -20.64 -13.88 15.87
C GLY A 430 -19.85 -13.27 14.68
N ALA A 431 -18.54 -13.08 14.81
CA ALA A 431 -17.72 -12.44 13.77
C ALA A 431 -17.79 -13.18 12.41
N ILE A 432 -17.91 -14.50 12.41
CA ILE A 432 -18.09 -15.28 11.17
C ILE A 432 -19.46 -14.98 10.55
N GLY A 433 -20.51 -14.95 11.35
CA GLY A 433 -21.87 -14.62 10.87
C GLY A 433 -21.94 -13.19 10.33
N LEU A 434 -21.29 -12.24 11.02
CA LEU A 434 -21.20 -10.86 10.54
C LEU A 434 -20.43 -10.77 9.22
N ALA A 435 -19.31 -11.51 9.09
CA ALA A 435 -18.53 -11.53 7.86
C ALA A 435 -19.38 -12.09 6.70
N ALA A 436 -20.09 -13.20 6.91
CA ALA A 436 -20.99 -13.78 5.91
C ALA A 436 -22.12 -12.81 5.54
N ALA A 437 -22.76 -12.16 6.52
CA ALA A 437 -23.81 -11.18 6.28
C ALA A 437 -23.29 -9.93 5.53
N SER A 438 -22.09 -9.43 5.87
CA SER A 438 -21.48 -8.30 5.20
C SER A 438 -21.14 -8.60 3.74
N VAL A 439 -20.62 -9.80 3.46
CA VAL A 439 -20.34 -10.25 2.10
C VAL A 439 -21.64 -10.40 1.32
N ALA A 440 -22.66 -11.07 1.89
CA ALA A 440 -23.96 -11.24 1.24
C ALA A 440 -24.59 -9.88 0.93
N ALA A 441 -24.62 -8.92 1.88
CA ALA A 441 -25.14 -7.59 1.68
C ALA A 441 -24.38 -6.84 0.56
N SER A 442 -23.06 -6.94 0.53
CA SER A 442 -22.23 -6.30 -0.51
C SER A 442 -22.47 -6.92 -1.89
N VAL A 443 -22.64 -8.26 -1.98
CA VAL A 443 -22.96 -8.95 -3.23
C VAL A 443 -24.36 -8.57 -3.71
N CYS A 444 -25.37 -8.56 -2.83
CA CYS A 444 -26.72 -8.11 -3.18
C CYS A 444 -26.73 -6.65 -3.66
N CYS A 445 -25.96 -5.77 -2.99
CA CYS A 445 -25.80 -4.38 -3.42
C CYS A 445 -25.14 -4.29 -4.81
N ALA A 446 -24.09 -5.07 -5.05
CA ALA A 446 -23.41 -5.12 -6.36
C ALA A 446 -24.38 -5.54 -7.48
N PHE A 447 -25.14 -6.61 -7.28
CA PHE A 447 -26.14 -7.04 -8.25
C PHE A 447 -27.25 -5.98 -8.44
N ALA A 448 -27.72 -5.34 -7.37
CA ALA A 448 -28.71 -4.28 -7.47
C ALA A 448 -28.20 -3.09 -8.30
N VAL A 449 -26.95 -2.67 -8.08
CA VAL A 449 -26.31 -1.57 -8.81
C VAL A 449 -26.03 -1.93 -10.27
N GLU A 450 -25.62 -3.18 -10.57
CA GLU A 450 -25.40 -3.64 -11.95
C GLU A 450 -26.71 -3.76 -12.75
N ASN A 451 -27.82 -4.10 -12.08
CA ASN A 451 -29.15 -4.15 -12.69
C ASN A 451 -29.92 -2.84 -12.60
N GLU A 452 -29.25 -1.73 -12.30
CA GLU A 452 -29.84 -0.38 -12.19
C GLU A 452 -30.94 -0.21 -11.10
N ALA A 453 -31.07 -1.19 -10.21
CA ALA A 453 -32.01 -1.15 -9.10
C ALA A 453 -31.49 -0.27 -7.93
N TYR A 454 -31.20 1.01 -8.22
CA TYR A 454 -30.57 1.96 -7.29
C TYR A 454 -31.35 2.16 -5.99
N ILE A 455 -32.68 2.07 -6.03
CA ILE A 455 -33.53 2.19 -4.83
C ILE A 455 -33.23 1.02 -3.87
N ALA A 456 -33.20 -0.21 -4.39
CA ALA A 456 -32.89 -1.39 -3.57
C ALA A 456 -31.46 -1.32 -3.01
N ALA A 457 -30.50 -0.90 -3.81
CA ALA A 457 -29.12 -0.67 -3.37
C ALA A 457 -29.03 0.41 -2.28
N ALA A 458 -29.77 1.52 -2.42
CA ALA A 458 -29.81 2.59 -1.44
C ALA A 458 -30.42 2.13 -0.10
N VAL A 459 -31.50 1.36 -0.13
CA VAL A 459 -32.13 0.78 1.07
C VAL A 459 -31.16 -0.17 1.78
N LEU A 460 -30.51 -1.09 1.05
CA LEU A 460 -29.52 -2.00 1.62
C LEU A 460 -28.35 -1.23 2.26
N THR A 461 -27.87 -0.19 1.59
CA THR A 461 -26.78 0.68 2.08
C THR A 461 -27.19 1.44 3.33
N ALA A 462 -28.41 1.98 3.37
CA ALA A 462 -28.94 2.68 4.54
C ALA A 462 -29.07 1.72 5.74
N VAL A 463 -29.60 0.52 5.53
CA VAL A 463 -29.69 -0.51 6.59
C VAL A 463 -28.30 -0.90 7.10
N ALA A 464 -27.36 -1.18 6.22
CA ALA A 464 -25.98 -1.52 6.60
C ALA A 464 -25.30 -0.37 7.38
N SER A 465 -25.52 0.88 6.97
CA SER A 465 -24.99 2.07 7.64
C SER A 465 -25.58 2.26 9.04
N VAL A 466 -26.89 2.13 9.19
CA VAL A 466 -27.57 2.27 10.50
C VAL A 466 -27.13 1.15 11.46
N VAL A 467 -27.09 -0.09 10.98
CA VAL A 467 -26.62 -1.24 11.78
C VAL A 467 -25.15 -1.06 12.17
N GLY A 468 -24.29 -0.70 11.22
CA GLY A 468 -22.86 -0.48 11.46
C GLY A 468 -22.63 0.62 12.51
N LEU A 469 -23.27 1.79 12.35
CA LEU A 469 -23.15 2.91 13.30
C LEU A 469 -23.66 2.56 14.70
N ARG A 470 -24.82 1.89 14.80
CA ARG A 470 -25.37 1.44 16.10
C ARG A 470 -24.44 0.46 16.80
N CYS A 471 -23.94 -0.53 16.08
CA CYS A 471 -23.03 -1.52 16.66
C CYS A 471 -21.70 -0.89 17.08
N LEU A 472 -21.11 0.01 16.29
CA LEU A 472 -19.92 0.77 16.67
C LEU A 472 -20.17 1.62 17.93
N PHE A 473 -21.29 2.32 18.00
CA PHE A 473 -21.63 3.13 19.15
C PHE A 473 -21.81 2.31 20.43
N ASN A 474 -22.44 1.14 20.33
CA ASN A 474 -22.58 0.20 21.46
C ASN A 474 -21.21 -0.36 21.91
N LEU A 475 -20.30 -0.68 20.97
CA LEU A 475 -18.94 -1.12 21.28
C LEU A 475 -18.14 -0.02 22.01
N LEU A 476 -18.31 1.25 21.61
CA LEU A 476 -17.64 2.37 22.25
C LEU A 476 -18.21 2.64 23.66
N ARG A 477 -19.52 2.55 23.85
CA ARG A 477 -20.18 2.69 25.17
C ARG A 477 -19.82 1.53 26.12
N GLY A 478 -19.81 0.30 25.64
CA GLY A 478 -19.44 -0.87 26.45
C GLY A 478 -17.99 -0.81 26.96
N LYS A 479 -17.08 -0.16 26.23
CA LYS A 479 -15.71 0.11 26.72
C LYS A 479 -15.67 1.18 27.82
N SER A 480 -16.62 2.10 27.87
CA SER A 480 -16.73 3.08 28.94
C SER A 480 -17.22 2.48 30.26
N ALA A 481 -18.15 1.54 30.20
CA ALA A 481 -18.69 0.83 31.39
C ALA A 481 -17.73 -0.19 32.01
N ALA A 482 -16.74 -0.70 31.26
CA ALA A 482 -15.73 -1.62 31.77
C ALA A 482 -14.47 -0.91 32.37
N LYS A 483 -14.47 0.44 32.39
CA LYS A 483 -13.40 1.28 32.97
C LYS A 483 -13.83 1.99 34.26
N THR A 484 -15.08 1.90 34.66
CA THR A 484 -15.61 2.26 36.00
C THR A 484 -15.81 1.01 36.83
#